data_234cba5d0b3926dff8186214b4275790
#
_entry.id   234cba5d0b3926dff8186214b4275790
#
_cell.length_a   1.000
_cell.length_b   1.000
_cell.length_c   1.000
_cell.angle_alpha   90.00
_cell.angle_beta   90.00
_cell.angle_gamma   90.00
#
_symmetry.space_group_name_H-M   'P 1'
#
loop_
_entity.id
_entity.type
_entity.pdbx_description
1 polymer ?
#
loop_
_entity_poly.entity_id
_entity_poly.type
_entity_poly.pdbx_seq_one_letter_code
_entity_poly.pdbx_strand_id
1 'polypeptide(L)'
;IVLDTQGIVLRAVKYRDKDLILTIFTRKYGKVSAIAKGAQGQKSRFLSASQLFSYNNYNMRKQKDMFTLYQADNIKSFYNISMDFESFSYASFIIKLVEANIVEGQPNNRLFELLAQTLFLYSEKIDNKNLVLDAFLLKFVDYMGYRPQLDRCTICGNKNLKYAVFSVEDGGLVCNNCHKKEKFFIKLDQTTISLMQYILNNDIIVCSKAKVAEVLVRELFSLLKIYLVNYFENVSF
;
A
#
# COMPACT_ATOMS: atom_id res chain seq x y z
N ILE A 1 29.56 -1.49 -1.24
CA ILE A 1 28.38 -1.92 -2.02
C ILE A 1 27.77 -0.68 -2.63
N VAL A 2 27.49 -0.73 -3.94
CA VAL A 2 26.75 0.31 -4.67
C VAL A 2 25.37 -0.25 -5.00
N LEU A 3 24.33 0.51 -4.71
CA LEU A 3 22.96 0.20 -5.11
C LEU A 3 22.54 1.13 -6.26
N ASP A 4 22.04 0.53 -7.33
CA ASP A 4 21.44 1.22 -8.45
C ASP A 4 20.04 0.64 -8.67
N THR A 5 19.01 1.44 -8.35
CA THR A 5 17.64 0.94 -8.27
C THR A 5 16.61 2.07 -8.35
N GLN A 6 15.46 1.74 -8.87
CA GLN A 6 14.25 2.56 -8.71
C GLN A 6 13.77 2.51 -7.25
N GLY A 7 13.23 3.64 -6.78
CA GLY A 7 12.70 3.72 -5.42
C GLY A 7 11.70 4.85 -5.24
N ILE A 8 10.84 4.69 -4.23
CA ILE A 8 9.84 5.66 -3.81
C ILE A 8 10.15 6.10 -2.38
N VAL A 9 10.17 7.40 -2.12
CA VAL A 9 10.39 7.95 -0.77
C VAL A 9 9.14 7.72 0.08
N LEU A 10 9.29 6.92 1.15
CA LEU A 10 8.25 6.68 2.14
C LEU A 10 8.32 7.68 3.29
N ARG A 11 9.54 8.09 3.67
CA ARG A 11 9.77 9.05 4.76
C ARG A 11 11.04 9.85 4.52
N ALA A 12 11.00 11.13 4.93
CA ALA A 12 12.16 12.00 4.95
C ALA A 12 12.23 12.69 6.33
N VAL A 13 13.35 12.55 7.03
CA VAL A 13 13.57 13.11 8.36
C VAL A 13 14.78 14.03 8.36
N LYS A 14 14.67 15.19 8.97
CA LYS A 14 15.80 16.12 9.14
C LYS A 14 16.92 15.44 9.94
N TYR A 15 18.13 15.57 9.43
CA TYR A 15 19.33 15.03 10.05
C TYR A 15 20.46 16.04 9.89
N ARG A 16 21.07 16.47 11.01
CA ARG A 16 22.03 17.56 11.04
C ARG A 16 21.48 18.85 10.38
N ASP A 17 22.32 19.84 10.13
CA ASP A 17 21.87 21.16 9.69
C ASP A 17 21.25 21.18 8.28
N LYS A 18 21.74 20.35 7.38
CA LYS A 18 21.37 20.41 5.95
C LYS A 18 21.05 19.04 5.32
N ASP A 19 21.14 17.96 6.09
CA ASP A 19 20.98 16.60 5.58
C ASP A 19 19.58 16.06 5.85
N LEU A 20 19.15 15.08 5.06
CA LEU A 20 17.96 14.28 5.32
C LEU A 20 18.34 12.80 5.43
N ILE A 21 17.65 12.06 6.29
CA ILE A 21 17.58 10.61 6.23
C ILE A 21 16.29 10.25 5.50
N LEU A 22 16.44 9.50 4.42
CA LEU A 22 15.33 9.01 3.61
C LEU A 22 15.11 7.53 3.88
N THR A 23 13.84 7.15 4.13
CA THR A 23 13.40 5.76 4.01
C THR A 23 12.84 5.58 2.61
N ILE A 24 13.44 4.70 1.83
CA ILE A 24 13.11 4.48 0.42
C ILE A 24 12.65 3.03 0.24
N PHE A 25 11.48 2.81 -0.32
CA PHE A 25 11.11 1.50 -0.82
C PHE A 25 11.70 1.34 -2.21
N THR A 26 12.63 0.44 -2.35
CA THR A 26 13.34 0.20 -3.60
C THR A 26 12.87 -1.06 -4.30
N ARG A 27 12.89 -1.06 -5.62
CA ARG A 27 12.44 -2.19 -6.44
C ARG A 27 13.31 -3.43 -6.26
N LYS A 28 14.66 -3.22 -6.18
CA LYS A 28 15.61 -4.34 -6.15
C LYS A 28 16.02 -4.77 -4.75
N TYR A 29 15.94 -3.88 -3.76
CA TYR A 29 16.56 -4.10 -2.44
C TYR A 29 15.57 -3.90 -1.28
N GLY A 30 14.27 -3.80 -1.55
CA GLY A 30 13.26 -3.58 -0.50
C GLY A 30 13.41 -2.21 0.18
N LYS A 31 13.10 -2.15 1.47
CA LYS A 31 13.27 -0.93 2.27
C LYS A 31 14.74 -0.64 2.54
N VAL A 32 15.15 0.59 2.28
CA VAL A 32 16.53 1.07 2.46
C VAL A 32 16.53 2.43 3.13
N SER A 33 17.47 2.64 4.06
CA SER A 33 17.71 3.95 4.67
C SER A 33 18.95 4.60 4.09
N ALA A 34 18.83 5.84 3.61
CA ALA A 34 19.92 6.58 2.98
C ALA A 34 20.04 8.03 3.46
N ILE A 35 21.27 8.51 3.65
CA ILE A 35 21.55 9.93 3.94
C ILE A 35 21.63 10.70 2.62
N ALA A 36 20.80 11.71 2.45
CA ALA A 36 20.84 12.69 1.39
C ALA A 36 21.53 13.95 1.90
N LYS A 37 22.84 14.08 1.62
CA LYS A 37 23.67 15.19 2.11
C LYS A 37 23.27 16.51 1.43
N GLY A 38 23.07 17.57 2.24
CA GLY A 38 22.70 18.90 1.78
C GLY A 38 21.29 18.99 1.18
N ALA A 39 20.43 17.98 1.37
CA ALA A 39 19.11 17.88 0.73
C ALA A 39 18.13 18.97 1.18
N GLN A 40 18.34 19.61 2.35
CA GLN A 40 17.49 20.70 2.85
C GLN A 40 17.77 22.06 2.19
N GLY A 41 18.86 22.18 1.43
CA GLY A 41 19.21 23.45 0.76
C GLY A 41 18.28 23.74 -0.43
N GLN A 42 17.85 25.00 -0.59
CA GLN A 42 16.98 25.43 -1.70
C GLN A 42 17.56 25.12 -3.10
N LYS A 43 18.89 25.09 -3.23
CA LYS A 43 19.60 24.76 -4.48
C LYS A 43 20.14 23.32 -4.48
N SER A 44 19.60 22.45 -3.60
CA SER A 44 20.06 21.08 -3.53
C SER A 44 19.67 20.29 -4.76
N ARG A 45 20.63 19.53 -5.31
CA ARG A 45 20.36 18.57 -6.39
C ARG A 45 19.44 17.44 -5.96
N PHE A 46 19.25 17.24 -4.66
CA PHE A 46 18.38 16.21 -4.09
C PHE A 46 17.02 16.76 -3.62
N LEU A 47 16.75 18.06 -3.80
CA LEU A 47 15.54 18.69 -3.28
C LEU A 47 14.27 17.95 -3.74
N SER A 48 14.11 17.74 -5.04
CA SER A 48 12.94 17.03 -5.60
C SER A 48 12.94 15.54 -5.28
N ALA A 49 14.12 14.91 -5.35
CA ALA A 49 14.27 13.48 -5.13
C ALA A 49 14.11 13.05 -3.65
N SER A 50 14.13 14.01 -2.72
CA SER A 50 13.94 13.78 -1.28
C SER A 50 12.52 14.08 -0.80
N GLN A 51 11.65 14.54 -1.70
CA GLN A 51 10.25 14.81 -1.34
C GLN A 51 9.48 13.51 -1.10
N LEU A 52 8.50 13.57 -0.21
CA LEU A 52 7.58 12.47 0.01
C LEU A 52 6.89 12.07 -1.29
N PHE A 53 6.66 10.77 -1.50
CA PHE A 53 6.10 10.18 -2.71
C PHE A 53 7.01 10.22 -3.95
N SER A 54 8.13 10.96 -3.97
CA SER A 54 8.96 11.06 -5.17
C SER A 54 9.48 9.69 -5.62
N TYR A 55 9.38 9.43 -6.92
CA TYR A 55 9.82 8.20 -7.58
C TYR A 55 11.04 8.50 -8.47
N ASN A 56 12.16 7.87 -8.16
CA ASN A 56 13.44 8.18 -8.79
C ASN A 56 14.26 6.92 -9.07
N ASN A 57 15.24 7.05 -9.98
CA ASN A 57 16.39 6.17 -10.02
C ASN A 57 17.42 6.68 -9.02
N TYR A 58 17.82 5.85 -8.09
CA TYR A 58 18.78 6.17 -7.04
C TYR A 58 20.09 5.41 -7.25
N ASN A 59 21.22 6.13 -7.19
CA ASN A 59 22.54 5.58 -6.98
C ASN A 59 22.97 5.88 -5.55
N MET A 60 23.21 4.83 -4.76
CA MET A 60 23.55 4.91 -3.34
C MET A 60 24.76 4.05 -3.04
N ARG A 61 25.62 4.49 -2.13
CA ARG A 61 26.79 3.73 -1.68
C ARG A 61 26.73 3.48 -0.18
N LYS A 62 27.01 2.26 0.23
CA LYS A 62 27.09 1.90 1.65
C LYS A 62 28.32 2.55 2.27
N GLN A 63 28.12 3.31 3.35
CA GLN A 63 29.15 3.90 4.18
C GLN A 63 28.85 3.52 5.63
N LYS A 64 29.66 2.66 6.23
CA LYS A 64 29.40 2.05 7.54
C LYS A 64 28.04 1.31 7.52
N ASP A 65 27.12 1.69 8.38
CA ASP A 65 25.83 1.02 8.57
C ASP A 65 24.69 1.63 7.72
N MET A 66 24.94 2.77 7.04
CA MET A 66 23.91 3.46 6.26
C MET A 66 24.37 3.67 4.81
N PHE A 67 23.41 3.82 3.92
CA PHE A 67 23.67 4.27 2.56
C PHE A 67 23.78 5.79 2.50
N THR A 68 24.60 6.27 1.58
CA THR A 68 24.68 7.69 1.22
C THR A 68 24.20 7.85 -0.22
N LEU A 69 23.31 8.79 -0.46
CA LEU A 69 22.80 9.11 -1.78
C LEU A 69 23.88 9.87 -2.58
N TYR A 70 24.23 9.36 -3.74
CA TYR A 70 25.18 9.97 -4.65
C TYR A 70 24.52 10.63 -5.85
N GLN A 71 23.52 9.96 -6.43
CA GLN A 71 22.74 10.46 -7.55
C GLN A 71 21.28 10.07 -7.40
N ALA A 72 20.40 10.92 -7.87
CA ALA A 72 18.99 10.66 -7.98
C ALA A 72 18.45 11.33 -9.24
N ASP A 73 17.90 10.54 -10.15
CA ASP A 73 17.29 10.99 -11.38
C ASP A 73 15.78 10.81 -11.29
N ASN A 74 15.04 11.90 -11.41
CA ASN A 74 13.59 11.86 -11.22
C ASN A 74 12.93 11.10 -12.36
N ILE A 75 12.10 10.10 -12.00
CA ILE A 75 11.22 9.36 -12.92
C ILE A 75 9.87 10.06 -12.95
N LYS A 76 9.27 10.27 -11.78
CA LYS A 76 7.99 10.94 -11.60
C LYS A 76 7.96 11.67 -10.26
N SER A 77 7.59 12.92 -10.30
CA SER A 77 7.18 13.64 -9.09
C SER A 77 5.68 13.57 -8.97
N PHE A 78 5.20 13.00 -7.88
CA PHE A 78 3.77 12.98 -7.57
C PHE A 78 3.34 14.23 -6.79
N TYR A 79 3.91 15.38 -7.12
CA TYR A 79 3.65 16.67 -6.43
C TYR A 79 2.15 17.01 -6.38
N ASN A 80 1.40 16.67 -7.44
CA ASN A 80 -0.04 16.94 -7.52
C ASN A 80 -0.84 16.29 -6.39
N ILE A 81 -0.33 15.23 -5.76
CA ILE A 81 -0.97 14.61 -4.59
C ILE A 81 -1.13 15.65 -3.47
N SER A 82 -0.14 16.53 -3.28
CA SER A 82 -0.18 17.56 -2.23
C SER A 82 -1.18 18.69 -2.49
N MET A 83 -1.70 18.80 -3.70
CA MET A 83 -2.66 19.83 -4.09
C MET A 83 -4.11 19.44 -3.77
N ASP A 84 -4.37 18.18 -3.42
CA ASP A 84 -5.67 17.66 -3.07
C ASP A 84 -5.62 16.96 -1.71
N PHE A 85 -6.36 17.48 -0.74
CA PHE A 85 -6.31 17.02 0.65
C PHE A 85 -6.65 15.53 0.80
N GLU A 86 -7.65 15.04 0.09
CA GLU A 86 -8.09 13.65 0.17
C GLU A 86 -7.05 12.70 -0.41
N SER A 87 -6.52 13.01 -1.62
CA SER A 87 -5.42 12.25 -2.23
C SER A 87 -4.16 12.23 -1.35
N PHE A 88 -3.83 13.38 -0.74
CA PHE A 88 -2.69 13.48 0.19
C PHE A 88 -2.89 12.62 1.45
N SER A 89 -4.11 12.65 2.02
CA SER A 89 -4.44 11.86 3.20
C SER A 89 -4.31 10.36 2.92
N TYR A 90 -4.91 9.88 1.82
CA TYR A 90 -4.86 8.46 1.45
C TYR A 90 -3.45 8.01 1.07
N ALA A 91 -2.73 8.78 0.27
CA ALA A 91 -1.35 8.46 -0.09
C ALA A 91 -0.44 8.43 1.15
N SER A 92 -0.62 9.37 2.09
CA SER A 92 0.14 9.41 3.34
C SER A 92 -0.15 8.20 4.24
N PHE A 93 -1.41 7.77 4.32
CA PHE A 93 -1.79 6.56 5.02
C PHE A 93 -1.13 5.33 4.39
N ILE A 94 -1.25 5.20 3.06
CA ILE A 94 -0.69 4.08 2.28
C ILE A 94 0.83 3.95 2.49
N ILE A 95 1.59 5.04 2.38
CA ILE A 95 3.05 4.94 2.53
C ILE A 95 3.47 4.60 3.96
N LYS A 96 2.73 5.08 4.98
CA LYS A 96 2.96 4.70 6.37
C LYS A 96 2.67 3.22 6.59
N LEU A 97 1.57 2.71 6.05
CA LEU A 97 1.21 1.29 6.10
C LEU A 97 2.30 0.43 5.45
N VAL A 98 2.77 0.81 4.26
CA VAL A 98 3.85 0.11 3.56
C VAL A 98 5.15 0.19 4.38
N GLU A 99 5.56 1.39 4.84
CA GLU A 99 6.80 1.58 5.62
C GLU A 99 6.84 0.68 6.85
N ALA A 100 5.72 0.60 7.58
CA ALA A 100 5.64 -0.16 8.82
C ALA A 100 5.73 -1.67 8.60
N ASN A 101 5.25 -2.18 7.47
CA ASN A 101 5.05 -3.62 7.27
C ASN A 101 6.01 -4.28 6.27
N ILE A 102 6.82 -3.52 5.51
CA ILE A 102 7.85 -4.10 4.66
C ILE A 102 9.15 -4.32 5.45
N VAL A 103 9.83 -5.42 5.15
CA VAL A 103 11.09 -5.78 5.80
C VAL A 103 12.26 -5.11 5.09
N GLU A 104 13.25 -4.65 5.87
CA GLU A 104 14.48 -4.04 5.34
C GLU A 104 15.28 -5.07 4.55
N GLY A 105 15.76 -4.67 3.38
CA GLY A 105 16.56 -5.53 2.51
C GLY A 105 15.79 -6.61 1.75
N GLN A 106 14.46 -6.71 1.92
CA GLN A 106 13.63 -7.70 1.23
C GLN A 106 12.79 -7.04 0.13
N PRO A 107 13.06 -7.29 -1.16
CA PRO A 107 12.29 -6.74 -2.26
C PRO A 107 10.89 -7.39 -2.36
N ASN A 108 9.89 -6.58 -2.69
CA ASN A 108 8.55 -7.02 -3.07
C ASN A 108 8.11 -6.24 -4.30
N ASN A 109 8.40 -6.77 -5.49
CA ASN A 109 8.14 -6.08 -6.76
C ASN A 109 6.66 -5.86 -7.02
N ARG A 110 5.80 -6.80 -6.60
CA ARG A 110 4.33 -6.65 -6.77
C ARG A 110 3.81 -5.48 -5.95
N LEU A 111 4.25 -5.38 -4.69
CA LEU A 111 3.87 -4.27 -3.81
C LEU A 111 4.48 -2.94 -4.27
N PHE A 112 5.71 -2.96 -4.78
CA PHE A 112 6.36 -1.77 -5.33
C PHE A 112 5.58 -1.21 -6.52
N GLU A 113 5.18 -2.05 -7.47
CA GLU A 113 4.39 -1.65 -8.62
C GLU A 113 2.99 -1.16 -8.22
N LEU A 114 2.34 -1.85 -7.29
CA LEU A 114 1.05 -1.43 -6.74
C LEU A 114 1.15 -0.02 -6.13
N LEU A 115 2.18 0.23 -5.32
CA LEU A 115 2.40 1.55 -4.71
C LEU A 115 2.62 2.62 -5.77
N ALA A 116 3.48 2.38 -6.76
CA ALA A 116 3.78 3.34 -7.84
C ALA A 116 2.51 3.68 -8.65
N GLN A 117 1.72 2.68 -9.03
CA GLN A 117 0.46 2.87 -9.75
C GLN A 117 -0.58 3.63 -8.92
N THR A 118 -0.66 3.33 -7.62
CA THR A 118 -1.60 4.02 -6.72
C THR A 118 -1.25 5.49 -6.54
N LEU A 119 0.03 5.81 -6.34
CA LEU A 119 0.50 7.20 -6.26
C LEU A 119 0.28 7.93 -7.58
N PHE A 120 0.48 7.25 -8.72
CA PHE A 120 0.15 7.81 -10.02
C PHE A 120 -1.35 8.16 -10.10
N LEU A 121 -2.25 7.25 -9.74
CA LEU A 121 -3.69 7.50 -9.74
C LEU A 121 -4.05 8.72 -8.87
N TYR A 122 -3.53 8.80 -7.65
CA TYR A 122 -3.78 9.96 -6.77
C TYR A 122 -3.14 11.26 -7.25
N SER A 123 -2.12 11.21 -8.11
CA SER A 123 -1.55 12.41 -8.74
C SER A 123 -2.38 12.93 -9.91
N GLU A 124 -3.30 12.12 -10.43
CA GLU A 124 -4.23 12.47 -11.48
C GLU A 124 -5.60 12.84 -10.87
N LYS A 125 -6.45 13.50 -11.64
CA LYS A 125 -7.83 13.78 -11.22
C LYS A 125 -8.68 12.52 -11.40
N ILE A 126 -8.92 11.79 -10.32
CA ILE A 126 -9.78 10.60 -10.30
C ILE A 126 -11.02 10.84 -9.45
N ASP A 127 -12.15 10.28 -9.87
CA ASP A 127 -13.43 10.43 -9.16
C ASP A 127 -13.58 9.42 -8.01
N ASN A 128 -13.01 8.21 -8.15
CA ASN A 128 -13.23 7.08 -7.26
C ASN A 128 -12.08 6.86 -6.27
N LYS A 129 -11.65 7.90 -5.54
CA LYS A 129 -10.50 7.84 -4.62
C LYS A 129 -10.65 6.78 -3.53
N ASN A 130 -11.86 6.65 -2.97
CA ASN A 130 -12.19 5.66 -1.95
C ASN A 130 -12.04 4.22 -2.49
N LEU A 131 -12.53 3.97 -3.70
CA LEU A 131 -12.39 2.67 -4.33
C LEU A 131 -10.92 2.32 -4.61
N VAL A 132 -10.11 3.31 -4.99
CA VAL A 132 -8.65 3.13 -5.18
C VAL A 132 -7.96 2.80 -3.85
N LEU A 133 -8.37 3.44 -2.75
CA LEU A 133 -7.88 3.09 -1.41
C LEU A 133 -8.22 1.64 -1.08
N ASP A 134 -9.48 1.25 -1.20
CA ASP A 134 -9.93 -0.12 -0.90
C ASP A 134 -9.22 -1.16 -1.79
N ALA A 135 -9.06 -0.86 -3.07
CA ALA A 135 -8.35 -1.72 -4.00
C ALA A 135 -6.87 -1.87 -3.62
N PHE A 136 -6.22 -0.76 -3.22
CA PHE A 136 -4.86 -0.82 -2.69
C PHE A 136 -4.78 -1.70 -1.45
N LEU A 137 -5.64 -1.47 -0.45
CA LEU A 137 -5.62 -2.18 0.83
C LEU A 137 -5.85 -3.68 0.65
N LEU A 138 -6.82 -4.06 -0.19
CA LEU A 138 -7.12 -5.47 -0.46
C LEU A 138 -5.97 -6.17 -1.21
N LYS A 139 -5.33 -5.48 -2.16
CA LYS A 139 -4.14 -6.01 -2.84
C LYS A 139 -2.90 -6.02 -1.95
N PHE A 140 -2.77 -5.05 -1.06
CA PHE A 140 -1.71 -5.01 -0.06
C PHE A 140 -1.75 -6.27 0.81
N VAL A 141 -2.91 -6.62 1.38
CA VAL A 141 -3.03 -7.84 2.19
C VAL A 141 -2.73 -9.11 1.39
N ASP A 142 -3.14 -9.17 0.10
CA ASP A 142 -2.79 -10.28 -0.80
C ASP A 142 -1.27 -10.38 -1.00
N TYR A 143 -0.60 -9.27 -1.32
CA TYR A 143 0.84 -9.26 -1.61
C TYR A 143 1.73 -9.44 -0.38
N MET A 144 1.15 -9.22 0.80
CA MET A 144 1.78 -9.53 2.09
C MET A 144 1.50 -10.97 2.57
N GLY A 145 0.79 -11.78 1.77
CA GLY A 145 0.54 -13.20 2.07
C GLY A 145 -0.74 -13.48 2.85
N TYR A 146 -1.59 -12.48 3.05
CA TYR A 146 -2.85 -12.59 3.80
C TYR A 146 -4.09 -12.49 2.90
N ARG A 147 -4.02 -13.06 1.68
CA ARG A 147 -5.13 -13.05 0.72
C ARG A 147 -6.38 -13.68 1.33
N PRO A 148 -7.52 -12.97 1.41
CA PRO A 148 -8.75 -13.54 1.91
C PRO A 148 -9.27 -14.64 0.99
N GLN A 149 -9.74 -15.74 1.58
CA GLN A 149 -10.36 -16.84 0.82
C GLN A 149 -11.83 -16.50 0.53
N LEU A 150 -12.15 -16.30 -0.74
CA LEU A 150 -13.47 -15.86 -1.20
C LEU A 150 -14.20 -16.90 -2.08
N ASP A 151 -13.54 -18.05 -2.42
CA ASP A 151 -14.07 -19.02 -3.37
C ASP A 151 -14.61 -20.29 -2.72
N ARG A 152 -14.29 -20.50 -1.45
CA ARG A 152 -14.72 -21.67 -0.65
C ARG A 152 -14.70 -21.35 0.83
N CYS A 153 -15.39 -22.15 1.60
CA CYS A 153 -15.35 -22.05 3.05
C CYS A 153 -13.93 -22.34 3.59
N THR A 154 -13.40 -21.44 4.41
CA THR A 154 -12.07 -21.56 5.03
C THR A 154 -11.96 -22.79 5.96
N ILE A 155 -13.09 -23.26 6.53
CA ILE A 155 -13.10 -24.36 7.50
C ILE A 155 -13.27 -25.73 6.83
N CYS A 156 -14.27 -25.89 5.95
CA CYS A 156 -14.60 -27.20 5.37
C CYS A 156 -14.34 -27.32 3.85
N GLY A 157 -13.89 -26.24 3.19
CA GLY A 157 -13.62 -26.24 1.77
C GLY A 157 -14.85 -26.22 0.86
N ASN A 158 -16.07 -26.19 1.41
CA ASN A 158 -17.31 -26.19 0.63
C ASN A 158 -17.39 -24.94 -0.26
N LYS A 159 -17.70 -25.12 -1.54
CA LYS A 159 -17.87 -24.04 -2.51
C LYS A 159 -19.27 -23.42 -2.51
N ASN A 160 -20.25 -24.05 -1.86
CA ASN A 160 -21.56 -23.44 -1.67
C ASN A 160 -21.48 -22.39 -0.56
N LEU A 161 -21.33 -21.13 -0.97
CA LEU A 161 -21.21 -19.98 -0.08
C LEU A 161 -22.51 -19.19 0.06
N LYS A 162 -23.65 -19.79 -0.29
CA LYS A 162 -24.95 -19.17 -0.05
C LYS A 162 -25.12 -18.93 1.46
N TYR A 163 -25.40 -17.69 1.83
CA TYR A 163 -25.47 -17.24 3.24
C TYR A 163 -24.14 -17.36 4.03
N ALA A 164 -23.01 -17.37 3.34
CA ALA A 164 -21.71 -17.31 3.98
C ALA A 164 -21.53 -15.98 4.73
N VAL A 165 -20.71 -16.03 5.76
CA VAL A 165 -20.25 -14.88 6.54
C VAL A 165 -18.74 -14.77 6.43
N PHE A 166 -18.18 -13.58 6.66
CA PHE A 166 -16.74 -13.38 6.63
C PHE A 166 -16.15 -13.51 8.04
N SER A 167 -15.13 -14.34 8.19
CA SER A 167 -14.33 -14.50 9.41
C SER A 167 -12.97 -13.84 9.20
N VAL A 168 -12.65 -12.86 10.01
CA VAL A 168 -11.34 -12.23 10.02
C VAL A 168 -10.28 -13.19 10.54
N GLU A 169 -10.59 -13.91 11.60
CA GLU A 169 -9.68 -14.90 12.22
C GLU A 169 -9.34 -16.05 11.25
N ASP A 170 -10.35 -16.57 10.54
CA ASP A 170 -10.16 -17.68 9.60
C ASP A 170 -9.69 -17.18 8.20
N GLY A 171 -9.56 -15.87 8.01
CA GLY A 171 -9.03 -15.26 6.80
C GLY A 171 -9.94 -15.37 5.57
N GLY A 172 -11.27 -15.38 5.71
CA GLY A 172 -12.17 -15.44 4.56
C GLY A 172 -13.60 -15.90 4.86
N LEU A 173 -14.27 -16.43 3.84
CA LEU A 173 -15.67 -16.83 3.92
C LEU A 173 -15.86 -18.16 4.66
N VAL A 174 -16.85 -18.20 5.53
CA VAL A 174 -17.30 -19.37 6.29
C VAL A 174 -18.73 -19.68 5.90
N CYS A 175 -19.00 -20.93 5.47
CA CYS A 175 -20.34 -21.34 5.06
C CYS A 175 -21.29 -21.45 6.28
N ASN A 176 -22.59 -21.43 6.00
CA ASN A 176 -23.62 -21.48 7.04
C ASN A 176 -23.50 -22.70 7.98
N ASN A 177 -23.02 -23.86 7.50
CA ASN A 177 -22.86 -25.09 8.32
C ASN A 177 -21.66 -25.00 9.28
N CYS A 178 -20.65 -24.18 8.97
CA CYS A 178 -19.46 -23.98 9.79
C CYS A 178 -19.55 -22.74 10.68
N HIS A 179 -20.56 -21.90 10.48
CA HIS A 179 -20.82 -20.70 11.26
C HIS A 179 -21.22 -21.05 12.68
N LYS A 180 -20.33 -20.84 13.65
CA LYS A 180 -20.58 -21.06 15.09
C LYS A 180 -20.95 -19.75 15.77
N LYS A 181 -21.99 -19.73 16.59
CA LYS A 181 -22.49 -18.53 17.28
C LYS A 181 -21.49 -17.86 18.25
N GLU A 182 -20.43 -18.56 18.62
CA GLU A 182 -19.43 -18.14 19.60
C GLU A 182 -18.29 -17.29 19.00
N LYS A 183 -18.20 -17.22 17.65
CA LYS A 183 -17.17 -16.44 16.94
C LYS A 183 -17.74 -15.16 16.36
N PHE A 184 -16.88 -14.16 16.25
CA PHE A 184 -17.22 -12.92 15.56
C PHE A 184 -17.17 -13.12 14.04
N PHE A 185 -18.27 -12.81 13.37
CA PHE A 185 -18.42 -12.89 11.92
C PHE A 185 -19.02 -11.61 11.38
N ILE A 186 -18.59 -11.25 10.17
CA ILE A 186 -19.09 -10.08 9.45
C ILE A 186 -20.00 -10.58 8.32
N LYS A 187 -21.24 -10.11 8.31
CA LYS A 187 -22.13 -10.34 7.17
C LYS A 187 -21.82 -9.32 6.10
N LEU A 188 -21.55 -9.78 4.90
CA LEU A 188 -21.28 -8.95 3.73
C LEU A 188 -22.36 -9.11 2.67
N ASP A 189 -22.63 -8.05 1.94
CA ASP A 189 -23.42 -8.14 0.72
C ASP A 189 -22.70 -9.02 -0.31
N GLN A 190 -23.45 -9.83 -1.05
CA GLN A 190 -22.88 -10.70 -2.09
C GLN A 190 -22.16 -9.89 -3.18
N THR A 191 -22.63 -8.68 -3.45
CA THR A 191 -22.01 -7.76 -4.40
C THR A 191 -20.66 -7.26 -3.88
N THR A 192 -20.52 -7.03 -2.57
CA THR A 192 -19.23 -6.68 -1.95
C THR A 192 -18.22 -7.82 -2.07
N ILE A 193 -18.65 -9.07 -1.88
CA ILE A 193 -17.78 -10.24 -2.11
C ILE A 193 -17.34 -10.29 -3.58
N SER A 194 -18.26 -10.07 -4.52
CA SER A 194 -17.94 -10.00 -5.95
C SER A 194 -17.00 -8.85 -6.29
N LEU A 195 -17.14 -7.69 -5.63
CA LEU A 195 -16.22 -6.56 -5.76
C LEU A 195 -14.82 -6.93 -5.24
N MET A 196 -14.71 -7.61 -4.11
CA MET A 196 -13.42 -8.10 -3.60
C MET A 196 -12.75 -9.05 -4.60
N GLN A 197 -13.50 -10.01 -5.14
CA GLN A 197 -12.99 -10.92 -6.18
C GLN A 197 -12.55 -10.17 -7.44
N TYR A 198 -13.33 -9.19 -7.87
CA TYR A 198 -12.98 -8.33 -9.01
C TYR A 198 -11.67 -7.57 -8.76
N ILE A 199 -11.52 -6.94 -7.60
CA ILE A 199 -10.31 -6.20 -7.23
C ILE A 199 -9.10 -7.13 -7.20
N LEU A 200 -9.19 -8.30 -6.59
CA LEU A 200 -8.08 -9.25 -6.50
C LEU A 200 -7.62 -9.80 -7.84
N ASN A 201 -8.50 -9.83 -8.84
CA ASN A 201 -8.21 -10.41 -10.15
C ASN A 201 -7.86 -9.38 -11.24
N ASN A 202 -7.99 -8.07 -10.97
CA ASN A 202 -7.72 -7.02 -11.94
C ASN A 202 -6.63 -6.08 -11.44
N ASP A 203 -5.92 -5.41 -12.35
CA ASP A 203 -4.97 -4.35 -12.04
C ASP A 203 -5.67 -3.15 -11.37
N ILE A 204 -4.95 -2.41 -10.50
CA ILE A 204 -5.53 -1.27 -9.78
C ILE A 204 -5.97 -0.14 -10.72
N ILE A 205 -5.29 0.03 -11.85
CA ILE A 205 -5.68 1.01 -12.87
C ILE A 205 -7.01 0.62 -13.51
N VAL A 206 -7.27 -0.67 -13.68
CA VAL A 206 -8.57 -1.17 -14.16
C VAL A 206 -9.64 -0.98 -13.08
N CYS A 207 -9.31 -1.31 -11.83
CA CYS A 207 -10.22 -1.12 -10.69
C CYS A 207 -10.64 0.35 -10.51
N SER A 208 -9.73 1.31 -10.72
CA SER A 208 -10.01 2.74 -10.57
C SER A 208 -11.07 3.28 -11.54
N LYS A 209 -11.34 2.57 -12.63
CA LYS A 209 -12.34 2.96 -13.65
C LYS A 209 -13.71 2.32 -13.41
N ALA A 210 -13.82 1.41 -12.45
CA ALA A 210 -15.07 0.72 -12.17
C ALA A 210 -16.10 1.68 -11.55
N LYS A 211 -17.34 1.55 -12.00
CA LYS A 211 -18.47 2.27 -11.41
C LYS A 211 -19.09 1.40 -10.32
N VAL A 212 -18.82 1.74 -9.08
CA VAL A 212 -19.25 0.99 -7.89
C VAL A 212 -20.12 1.89 -7.02
N ALA A 213 -21.22 1.35 -6.50
CA ALA A 213 -22.07 2.08 -5.57
C ALA A 213 -21.29 2.38 -4.26
N GLU A 214 -21.41 3.61 -3.77
CA GLU A 214 -20.66 4.07 -2.59
C GLU A 214 -20.91 3.23 -1.33
N VAL A 215 -22.11 2.67 -1.19
CA VAL A 215 -22.43 1.77 -0.07
C VAL A 215 -21.55 0.52 -0.03
N LEU A 216 -21.20 -0.05 -1.19
CA LEU A 216 -20.34 -1.23 -1.29
C LEU A 216 -18.88 -0.87 -0.97
N VAL A 217 -18.43 0.30 -1.41
CA VAL A 217 -17.10 0.82 -1.08
C VAL A 217 -16.97 1.01 0.43
N ARG A 218 -17.96 1.62 1.08
CA ARG A 218 -17.98 1.80 2.54
C ARG A 218 -18.02 0.47 3.30
N GLU A 219 -18.79 -0.51 2.84
CA GLU A 219 -18.85 -1.84 3.45
C GLU A 219 -17.48 -2.52 3.34
N LEU A 220 -16.85 -2.50 2.16
CA LEU A 220 -15.52 -3.04 1.94
C LEU A 220 -14.47 -2.36 2.82
N PHE A 221 -14.47 -1.03 2.89
CA PHE A 221 -13.55 -0.29 3.74
C PHE A 221 -13.71 -0.65 5.22
N SER A 222 -14.95 -0.83 5.69
CA SER A 222 -15.24 -1.22 7.08
C SER A 222 -14.68 -2.61 7.40
N LEU A 223 -14.80 -3.56 6.46
CA LEU A 223 -14.17 -4.87 6.57
C LEU A 223 -12.64 -4.76 6.60
N LEU A 224 -12.06 -4.00 5.64
CA LEU A 224 -10.62 -3.88 5.48
C LEU A 224 -9.94 -3.25 6.71
N LYS A 225 -10.61 -2.30 7.38
CA LYS A 225 -10.12 -1.75 8.64
C LYS A 225 -9.92 -2.84 9.70
N ILE A 226 -10.92 -3.68 9.90
CA ILE A 226 -10.86 -4.76 10.89
C ILE A 226 -9.80 -5.79 10.46
N TYR A 227 -9.77 -6.13 9.18
CA TYR A 227 -8.83 -7.12 8.63
C TYR A 227 -7.38 -6.66 8.79
N LEU A 228 -7.09 -5.41 8.46
CA LEU A 228 -5.74 -4.85 8.57
C LEU A 228 -5.27 -4.80 10.03
N VAL A 229 -6.11 -4.34 10.96
CA VAL A 229 -5.76 -4.30 12.39
C VAL A 229 -5.47 -5.69 12.95
N ASN A 230 -6.11 -6.74 12.41
CA ASN A 230 -5.89 -8.11 12.87
C ASN A 230 -4.56 -8.71 12.40
N TYR A 231 -4.05 -8.31 11.23
CA TYR A 231 -2.88 -8.95 10.62
C TYR A 231 -1.63 -8.06 10.57
N PHE A 232 -1.75 -6.76 10.75
CA PHE A 232 -0.65 -5.81 10.56
C PHE A 232 -0.46 -4.89 11.74
N GLU A 233 0.79 -4.52 12.00
CA GLU A 233 1.15 -3.58 13.07
C GLU A 233 1.05 -2.11 12.61
N ASN A 234 0.88 -1.21 13.57
CA ASN A 234 0.88 0.25 13.35
C ASN A 234 -0.17 0.74 12.33
N VAL A 235 -1.31 0.07 12.25
CA VAL A 235 -2.44 0.50 11.44
C VAL A 235 -3.28 1.49 12.24
N SER A 236 -3.26 2.76 11.84
CA SER A 236 -4.11 3.84 12.40
C SER A 236 -4.85 4.53 11.25
N PHE A 237 -6.18 4.51 11.29
CA PHE A 237 -7.07 5.13 10.31
C PHE A 237 -7.47 6.54 10.72
#